data_ccc05b1dcea9677faeff9a1439ba3582
#
_entry.id   ccc05b1dcea9677faeff9a1439ba3582
#
_cell.length_a   1.000
_cell.length_b   1.000
_cell.length_c   1.000
_cell.angle_alpha   90.00
_cell.angle_beta   90.00
_cell.angle_gamma   90.00
#
_symmetry.space_group_name_H-M   'P 1'
#
loop_
_entity.id
_entity.type
_entity.pdbx_description
1 polymer ?
#
loop_
_entity_poly.entity_id
_entity_poly.type
_entity_poly.pdbx_seq_one_letter_code
_entity_poly.pdbx_strand_id
1 'polypeptide(L)'
;MTVYFTDRDLGKRFPEILRAGGLTVERHGDHFAHDTPDDAWLEEVGNRGWIALTHDRRIRYKPNERDAVIRHGVPLLVVVGAAPFQDLAEAFVTTLPRVEEFLAGHKPPFIAKVYRPTPGETAKDRNAPGRVELWYPR
;
A
#
# COMPACT_ATOMS: atom_id res chain seq x y z
N MET A 1 6.02 15.68 -3.96
CA MET A 1 6.43 14.36 -4.44
C MET A 1 5.76 13.27 -3.62
N THR A 2 5.22 12.26 -4.30
CA THR A 2 4.57 11.15 -3.62
C THR A 2 5.62 10.15 -3.12
N VAL A 3 5.58 9.83 -1.84
CA VAL A 3 6.47 8.84 -1.23
C VAL A 3 5.61 7.67 -0.73
N TYR A 4 5.95 6.47 -1.17
CA TYR A 4 5.33 5.24 -0.70
C TYR A 4 6.18 4.63 0.40
N PHE A 5 5.53 4.22 1.49
CA PHE A 5 6.19 3.54 2.61
C PHE A 5 5.74 2.09 2.61
N THR A 6 6.67 1.14 2.61
CA THR A 6 6.33 -0.29 2.64
C THR A 6 6.51 -0.85 4.03
N ASP A 7 5.44 -1.50 4.53
CA ASP A 7 5.47 -2.22 5.80
C ASP A 7 6.42 -3.43 5.70
N ARG A 8 6.94 -3.87 6.84
CA ARG A 8 7.88 -5.00 6.92
C ARG A 8 7.30 -6.30 6.35
N ASP A 9 5.98 -6.46 6.35
CA ASP A 9 5.33 -7.66 5.82
C ASP A 9 5.41 -7.79 4.30
N LEU A 10 5.85 -6.75 3.60
CA LEU A 10 6.08 -6.78 2.16
C LEU A 10 7.51 -7.18 1.80
N GLY A 11 8.38 -7.39 2.78
CA GLY A 11 9.75 -7.85 2.57
C GLY A 11 10.63 -6.82 1.87
N LYS A 12 11.66 -7.31 1.18
CA LYS A 12 12.66 -6.46 0.49
C LYS A 12 12.43 -6.39 -1.02
N ARG A 13 11.95 -7.47 -1.60
CA ARG A 13 11.77 -7.56 -3.07
C ARG A 13 10.71 -6.60 -3.58
N PHE A 14 9.61 -6.50 -2.85
CA PHE A 14 8.49 -5.63 -3.23
C PHE A 14 8.95 -4.17 -3.38
N PRO A 15 9.55 -3.54 -2.36
CA PRO A 15 10.02 -2.15 -2.51
C PRO A 15 11.08 -1.97 -3.57
N GLU A 16 11.95 -2.95 -3.80
CA GLU A 16 12.96 -2.87 -4.86
C GLU A 16 12.32 -2.74 -6.24
N ILE A 17 11.28 -3.53 -6.50
CA ILE A 17 10.58 -3.50 -7.79
C ILE A 17 9.85 -2.18 -7.97
N LEU A 18 9.23 -1.63 -6.92
CA LEU A 18 8.61 -0.32 -6.98
C LEU A 18 9.63 0.76 -7.34
N ARG A 19 10.81 0.73 -6.72
CA ARG A 19 11.88 1.67 -7.03
C ARG A 19 12.35 1.53 -8.48
N ALA A 20 12.50 0.30 -8.96
CA ALA A 20 12.87 0.05 -10.35
C ALA A 20 11.80 0.56 -11.32
N GLY A 21 10.55 0.60 -10.89
CA GLY A 21 9.44 1.17 -11.65
C GLY A 21 9.35 2.70 -11.58
N GLY A 22 10.30 3.37 -10.92
CA GLY A 22 10.37 4.82 -10.86
C GLY A 22 9.71 5.46 -9.65
N LEU A 23 9.25 4.66 -8.67
CA LEU A 23 8.62 5.19 -7.48
C LEU A 23 9.62 5.55 -6.39
N THR A 24 9.29 6.57 -5.61
CA THR A 24 10.02 6.91 -4.40
C THR A 24 9.48 6.08 -3.26
N VAL A 25 10.31 5.23 -2.67
CA VAL A 25 9.89 4.25 -1.67
C VAL A 25 10.78 4.33 -0.44
N GLU A 26 10.15 4.38 0.73
CA GLU A 26 10.80 4.25 2.02
C GLU A 26 10.36 2.94 2.67
N ARG A 27 11.31 2.19 3.23
CA ARG A 27 11.03 0.89 3.83
C ARG A 27 10.96 0.99 5.35
N HIS A 28 10.06 0.21 5.94
CA HIS A 28 9.93 0.11 7.40
C HIS A 28 11.29 -0.15 8.07
N GLY A 29 12.04 -1.13 7.57
CA GLY A 29 13.32 -1.53 8.16
C GLY A 29 14.42 -0.47 8.11
N ASP A 30 14.27 0.55 7.28
CA ASP A 30 15.24 1.65 7.19
C ASP A 30 14.98 2.74 8.23
N HIS A 31 13.82 2.73 8.87
CA HIS A 31 13.38 3.76 9.80
C HIS A 31 13.05 3.24 11.19
N PHE A 32 12.68 1.97 11.31
CA PHE A 32 12.14 1.41 12.54
C PHE A 32 12.76 0.05 12.87
N ALA A 33 12.83 -0.25 14.16
CA ALA A 33 13.17 -1.59 14.63
C ALA A 33 12.06 -2.57 14.21
N HIS A 34 12.41 -3.83 14.02
CA HIS A 34 11.50 -4.87 13.57
C HIS A 34 10.26 -5.01 14.46
N ASP A 35 10.41 -4.81 15.76
CA ASP A 35 9.36 -4.94 16.76
C ASP A 35 8.64 -3.63 17.08
N THR A 36 8.87 -2.57 16.31
CA THR A 36 8.17 -1.31 16.49
C THR A 36 6.65 -1.51 16.38
N PRO A 37 5.86 -1.03 17.38
CA PRO A 37 4.41 -1.14 17.29
C PRO A 37 3.85 -0.39 16.07
N ASP A 38 2.76 -0.91 15.50
CA ASP A 38 2.14 -0.32 14.33
C ASP A 38 1.72 1.14 14.57
N ASP A 39 1.23 1.47 15.76
CA ASP A 39 0.86 2.85 16.09
C ASP A 39 2.04 3.82 15.92
N ALA A 40 3.22 3.40 16.30
CA ALA A 40 4.41 4.27 16.23
C ALA A 40 4.83 4.56 14.78
N TRP A 41 4.87 3.55 13.91
CA TRP A 41 5.24 3.82 12.53
C TRP A 41 4.13 4.48 11.74
N LEU A 42 2.85 4.20 12.07
CA LEU A 42 1.71 4.90 11.45
C LEU A 42 1.73 6.38 11.78
N GLU A 43 2.06 6.75 13.02
CA GLU A 43 2.21 8.15 13.40
C GLU A 43 3.26 8.87 12.55
N GLU A 44 4.43 8.27 12.41
CA GLU A 44 5.52 8.87 11.63
C GLU A 44 5.14 9.01 10.16
N VAL A 45 4.53 7.98 9.59
CA VAL A 45 4.08 7.98 8.19
C VAL A 45 3.03 9.08 7.97
N GLY A 46 2.09 9.21 8.90
CA GLY A 46 1.08 10.26 8.84
C GLY A 46 1.68 11.66 8.93
N ASN A 47 2.65 11.84 9.84
CA ASN A 47 3.33 13.13 9.99
C ASN A 47 4.14 13.53 8.76
N ARG A 48 4.71 12.55 8.05
CA ARG A 48 5.49 12.80 6.84
C ARG A 48 4.64 12.91 5.58
N GLY A 49 3.35 12.60 5.66
CA GLY A 49 2.46 12.62 4.51
C GLY A 49 2.75 11.52 3.50
N TRP A 50 3.31 10.41 3.93
CA TRP A 50 3.63 9.27 3.08
C TRP A 50 2.40 8.39 2.87
N ILE A 51 2.40 7.64 1.75
CA ILE A 51 1.37 6.65 1.43
C ILE A 51 1.85 5.30 1.95
N ALA A 52 1.13 4.72 2.90
CA ALA A 52 1.52 3.42 3.48
C ALA A 52 1.00 2.26 2.65
N LEU A 53 1.85 1.27 2.42
CA LEU A 53 1.50 0.01 1.77
C LEU A 53 1.72 -1.14 2.75
N THR A 54 0.74 -2.02 2.88
CA THR A 54 0.84 -3.22 3.71
C THR A 54 0.20 -4.40 2.98
N HIS A 55 0.51 -5.61 3.44
CA HIS A 55 -0.14 -6.85 2.97
C HIS A 55 -1.08 -7.43 4.04
N ASP A 56 -1.22 -6.77 5.17
CA ASP A 56 -2.06 -7.23 6.28
C ASP A 56 -3.53 -6.96 5.99
N ARG A 57 -4.23 -7.98 5.51
CA ARG A 57 -5.66 -7.90 5.17
C ARG A 57 -6.56 -7.74 6.39
N ARG A 58 -6.03 -7.94 7.61
CA ARG A 58 -6.81 -7.86 8.85
C ARG A 58 -6.74 -6.50 9.51
N ILE A 59 -5.96 -5.57 8.96
CA ILE A 59 -5.71 -4.28 9.61
C ILE A 59 -7.00 -3.51 9.87
N ARG A 60 -8.00 -3.63 8.98
CA ARG A 60 -9.32 -3.01 9.17
C ARG A 60 -10.04 -3.53 10.41
N TYR A 61 -9.78 -4.79 10.78
CA TYR A 61 -10.46 -5.47 11.88
C TYR A 61 -9.67 -5.46 13.18
N LYS A 62 -8.50 -4.83 13.19
CA LYS A 62 -7.69 -4.63 14.39
C LYS A 62 -7.96 -3.23 14.92
N PRO A 63 -8.75 -3.07 16.00
CA PRO A 63 -9.20 -1.74 16.43
C PRO A 63 -8.06 -0.76 16.68
N ASN A 64 -6.96 -1.21 17.30
CA ASN A 64 -5.85 -0.32 17.63
C ASN A 64 -5.15 0.21 16.38
N GLU A 65 -4.89 -0.65 15.40
CA GLU A 65 -4.23 -0.28 14.16
C GLU A 65 -5.15 0.56 13.27
N ARG A 66 -6.41 0.17 13.17
CA ARG A 66 -7.41 0.94 12.43
C ARG A 66 -7.56 2.35 13.00
N ASP A 67 -7.66 2.45 14.31
CA ASP A 67 -7.80 3.74 14.98
C ASP A 67 -6.54 4.60 14.81
N ALA A 68 -5.36 3.98 14.78
CA ALA A 68 -4.11 4.68 14.52
C ALA A 68 -4.07 5.25 13.10
N VAL A 69 -4.55 4.49 12.09
CA VAL A 69 -4.67 4.99 10.71
C VAL A 69 -5.52 6.26 10.68
N ILE A 70 -6.67 6.22 11.35
CA ILE A 70 -7.61 7.36 11.37
C ILE A 70 -7.00 8.52 12.15
N ARG A 71 -6.47 8.26 13.36
CA ARG A 71 -5.94 9.30 14.25
C ARG A 71 -4.76 10.05 13.64
N HIS A 72 -3.90 9.34 12.93
CA HIS A 72 -2.68 9.92 12.35
C HIS A 72 -2.87 10.38 10.90
N GLY A 73 -4.06 10.26 10.34
CA GLY A 73 -4.36 10.74 8.99
C GLY A 73 -3.64 9.98 7.88
N VAL A 74 -3.47 8.68 8.05
CA VAL A 74 -2.67 7.86 7.13
C VAL A 74 -3.49 7.40 5.92
N PRO A 75 -3.00 7.63 4.68
CA PRO A 75 -3.54 6.95 3.51
C PRO A 75 -2.91 5.55 3.45
N LEU A 76 -3.69 4.52 3.77
CA LEU A 76 -3.21 3.14 3.83
C LEU A 76 -3.78 2.31 2.68
N LEU A 77 -2.88 1.72 1.89
CA LEU A 77 -3.25 0.80 0.81
C LEU A 77 -2.87 -0.62 1.21
N VAL A 78 -3.84 -1.52 1.17
CA VAL A 78 -3.62 -2.96 1.41
C VAL A 78 -3.44 -3.64 0.07
N VAL A 79 -2.26 -4.20 -0.16
CA VAL A 79 -1.96 -4.98 -1.37
C VAL A 79 -2.57 -6.35 -1.20
N VAL A 80 -3.53 -6.70 -2.06
CA VAL A 80 -4.31 -7.93 -1.96
C VAL A 80 -3.80 -8.99 -2.92
N GLY A 81 -3.71 -10.22 -2.45
CA GLY A 81 -3.39 -11.37 -3.29
C GLY A 81 -2.42 -12.32 -2.62
N ALA A 82 -2.49 -13.58 -3.03
CA ALA A 82 -1.65 -14.67 -2.53
C ALA A 82 -0.56 -15.05 -3.53
N ALA A 83 -0.09 -14.10 -4.32
CA ALA A 83 0.98 -14.30 -5.29
C ALA A 83 2.34 -13.99 -4.65
N PRO A 84 3.45 -14.41 -5.26
CA PRO A 84 4.77 -13.98 -4.85
C PRO A 84 4.90 -12.46 -4.84
N PHE A 85 5.72 -11.92 -3.94
CA PHE A 85 5.88 -10.48 -3.81
C PHE A 85 6.35 -9.80 -5.10
N GLN A 86 7.14 -10.49 -5.92
CA GLN A 86 7.52 -9.98 -7.22
C GLN A 86 6.30 -9.69 -8.10
N ASP A 87 5.35 -10.63 -8.16
CA ASP A 87 4.15 -10.49 -8.98
C ASP A 87 3.23 -9.40 -8.43
N LEU A 88 3.11 -9.32 -7.10
CA LEU A 88 2.33 -8.26 -6.45
C LEU A 88 2.91 -6.88 -6.73
N ALA A 89 4.22 -6.75 -6.68
CA ALA A 89 4.89 -5.48 -6.94
C ALA A 89 4.77 -5.05 -8.41
N GLU A 90 4.96 -5.98 -9.33
CA GLU A 90 4.79 -5.69 -10.76
C GLU A 90 3.36 -5.27 -11.07
N ALA A 91 2.38 -5.96 -10.48
CA ALA A 91 0.98 -5.60 -10.64
C ALA A 91 0.66 -4.22 -10.03
N PHE A 92 1.29 -3.89 -8.90
CA PHE A 92 1.14 -2.55 -8.31
C PHE A 92 1.63 -1.47 -9.27
N VAL A 93 2.79 -1.68 -9.89
CA VAL A 93 3.35 -0.71 -10.84
C VAL A 93 2.41 -0.54 -12.05
N THR A 94 1.86 -1.62 -12.60
CA THR A 94 0.91 -1.52 -13.72
C THR A 94 -0.42 -0.90 -13.30
N THR A 95 -0.78 -0.96 -12.01
CA THR A 95 -2.01 -0.38 -11.48
C THR A 95 -1.81 1.08 -11.05
N LEU A 96 -0.60 1.58 -11.08
CA LEU A 96 -0.25 2.91 -10.56
C LEU A 96 -1.14 4.05 -11.07
N PRO A 97 -1.54 4.13 -12.35
CA PRO A 97 -2.43 5.19 -12.80
C PRO A 97 -3.76 5.22 -12.02
N ARG A 98 -4.31 4.05 -11.71
CA ARG A 98 -5.54 3.95 -10.90
C ARG A 98 -5.30 4.26 -9.43
N VAL A 99 -4.14 3.90 -8.91
CA VAL A 99 -3.74 4.27 -7.55
C VAL A 99 -3.65 5.78 -7.43
N GLU A 100 -2.98 6.44 -8.38
CA GLU A 100 -2.84 7.89 -8.37
C GLU A 100 -4.19 8.61 -8.51
N GLU A 101 -5.07 8.10 -9.37
CA GLU A 101 -6.43 8.62 -9.51
C GLU A 101 -7.21 8.51 -8.21
N PHE A 102 -7.12 7.35 -7.53
CA PHE A 102 -7.78 7.14 -6.23
C PHE A 102 -7.25 8.13 -5.18
N LEU A 103 -5.93 8.27 -5.09
CA LEU A 103 -5.30 9.18 -4.13
C LEU A 103 -5.69 10.63 -4.38
N ALA A 104 -5.84 11.02 -5.63
CA ALA A 104 -6.26 12.39 -5.99
C ALA A 104 -7.71 12.66 -5.61
N GLY A 105 -8.55 11.62 -5.60
CA GLY A 105 -9.98 11.74 -5.31
C GLY A 105 -10.39 11.47 -3.87
N HIS A 106 -9.45 11.07 -3.00
CA HIS A 106 -9.76 10.69 -1.62
C HIS A 106 -8.81 11.34 -0.64
N LYS A 107 -9.37 12.04 0.35
CA LYS A 107 -8.57 12.62 1.42
C LYS A 107 -8.26 11.56 2.50
N PRO A 108 -7.00 11.45 2.97
CA PRO A 108 -6.72 10.61 4.12
C PRO A 108 -7.39 11.16 5.38
N PRO A 109 -7.69 10.33 6.39
CA PRO A 109 -7.31 8.92 6.47
C PRO A 109 -8.27 7.99 5.72
N PHE A 110 -7.73 6.87 5.26
CA PHE A 110 -8.54 5.79 4.70
C PHE A 110 -7.74 4.49 4.66
N ILE A 111 -8.46 3.38 4.51
CA ILE A 111 -7.88 2.08 4.16
C ILE A 111 -8.52 1.66 2.84
N ALA A 112 -7.72 1.39 1.83
CA ALA A 112 -8.18 0.94 0.53
C ALA A 112 -7.44 -0.33 0.12
N LYS A 113 -8.08 -1.15 -0.71
CA LYS A 113 -7.48 -2.37 -1.25
C LYS A 113 -6.99 -2.12 -2.67
N VAL A 114 -5.82 -2.64 -2.98
CA VAL A 114 -5.27 -2.64 -4.34
C VAL A 114 -5.24 -4.09 -4.82
N TYR A 115 -5.99 -4.37 -5.88
CA TYR A 115 -6.13 -5.71 -6.47
C TYR A 115 -5.31 -5.83 -7.72
N ARG A 116 -4.79 -7.03 -7.97
CA ARG A 116 -4.20 -7.38 -9.27
C ARG A 116 -5.31 -7.46 -10.32
N PRO A 117 -4.95 -7.27 -11.61
CA PRO A 117 -5.91 -7.56 -12.68
C PRO A 117 -6.34 -9.04 -12.64
N THR A 118 -7.54 -9.33 -13.15
CA THR A 118 -8.02 -10.71 -13.26
C THR A 118 -7.23 -11.45 -14.33
N PRO A 119 -7.21 -12.81 -14.28
CA PRO A 119 -6.60 -13.60 -15.36
C PRO A 119 -7.17 -13.28 -16.73
N GLY A 120 -8.48 -13.01 -16.81
CA GLY A 120 -9.11 -12.63 -18.08
C GLY A 120 -8.62 -11.30 -18.61
N GLU A 121 -8.40 -10.33 -17.72
CA GLU A 121 -7.84 -9.02 -18.10
C GLU A 121 -6.40 -9.15 -18.60
N THR A 122 -5.56 -9.90 -17.86
CA THR A 122 -4.17 -10.13 -18.28
C THR A 122 -4.04 -10.94 -19.56
N ALA A 123 -5.00 -11.80 -19.86
CA ALA A 123 -5.01 -12.55 -21.11
C ALA A 123 -5.21 -11.63 -22.32
N LYS A 124 -5.95 -10.54 -22.15
CA LYS A 124 -6.18 -9.54 -23.20
C LYS A 124 -5.07 -8.51 -23.29
N ASP A 125 -4.51 -8.13 -22.17
CA ASP A 125 -3.44 -7.13 -22.06
C ASP A 125 -2.57 -7.50 -20.86
N ARG A 126 -1.34 -7.90 -21.12
CA ARG A 126 -0.43 -8.33 -20.06
C ARG A 126 -0.03 -7.18 -19.12
N ASN A 127 -0.26 -5.93 -19.52
CA ASN A 127 -0.04 -4.76 -18.69
C ASN A 127 -1.35 -4.18 -18.16
N ALA A 128 -2.41 -4.97 -18.13
CA ALA A 128 -3.71 -4.54 -17.63
C ALA A 128 -3.58 -4.08 -16.17
N PRO A 129 -4.15 -2.93 -15.80
CA PRO A 129 -4.14 -2.49 -14.42
C PRO A 129 -5.15 -3.28 -13.60
N GLY A 130 -4.88 -3.43 -12.31
CA GLY A 130 -5.85 -3.92 -11.36
C GLY A 130 -6.84 -2.82 -10.97
N ARG A 131 -7.39 -2.92 -9.78
CA ARG A 131 -8.34 -1.91 -9.30
C ARG A 131 -8.02 -1.48 -7.87
N VAL A 132 -8.53 -0.30 -7.48
CA VAL A 132 -8.41 0.23 -6.13
C VAL A 132 -9.82 0.42 -5.58
N GLU A 133 -10.05 -0.05 -4.36
CA GLU A 133 -11.37 -0.03 -3.74
C GLU A 133 -11.27 0.50 -2.31
N LEU A 134 -12.07 1.51 -2.00
CA LEU A 134 -12.16 2.03 -0.63
C LEU A 134 -12.72 0.92 0.27
N TRP A 135 -12.03 0.66 1.38
CA TRP A 135 -12.42 -0.38 2.31
C TRP A 135 -12.89 0.16 3.67
N TYR A 136 -12.27 1.26 4.13
CA TYR A 136 -12.63 1.87 5.40
C TYR A 136 -12.17 3.34 5.43
N PRO A 137 -12.96 4.31 5.97
CA PRO A 137 -14.37 4.17 6.33
C PRO A 137 -15.28 4.13 5.11
N ARG A 138 -16.41 3.55 5.27
CA ARG A 138 -17.42 3.50 4.20
C ARG A 138 -18.57 4.42 4.49
#